data_aac64b7f8188144f5f418d8fd58613c0
#
_entry.id   aac64b7f8188144f5f418d8fd58613c0
#
_cell.length_a   1.000
_cell.length_b   1.000
_cell.length_c   1.000
_cell.angle_alpha   90.00
_cell.angle_beta   90.00
_cell.angle_gamma   90.00
#
_symmetry.space_group_name_H-M   'P 1'
#
loop_
_entity.id
_entity.type
_entity.pdbx_description
1 polymer ?
#
loop_
_entity_poly.entity_id
_entity_poly.type
_entity_poly.pdbx_seq_one_letter_code
_entity_poly.pdbx_strand_id
1 'polypeptide(L)'
;VDGCAPESSSQVLDANGQWHSLRDVIDQDPDNTLGSDIFKRFGELPFLFKVLCAAQPLSIQVHPSKAAAEVGFAKENQAGIPLDAAERNYKDANHKPELVYALTPFQAMNGFRTLEDIQALLQPLAAAHPDIAAFLRQPDTEHLASLFASLLSMSGETKTRALGILKAALNSQLGEPWDTIRSISCFYPDDSGLFSPLLLNAVTLQPGEAMFLYAETPHAYLNGVALEVMANSDNVLRAGLTPKFIDIPELMSNLQFIPKPANALLTTPKQQGNELIFPIPVEDFAFSLHTLVVEPHVLAQHSAAIIFCVEGCAVLKKQEQEITLHPGESCFISAKESPVTVQGVGSIARVYNAV
;
A
#
# COMPACT_ATOMS: atom_id res chain seq x y z
N VAL A 1 2.44 4.64 -13.01
CA VAL A 1 3.12 5.20 -11.81
C VAL A 1 3.44 6.65 -12.07
N ASP A 2 2.95 7.55 -11.21
CA ASP A 2 3.28 8.96 -11.28
C ASP A 2 4.23 9.30 -10.12
N GLY A 3 5.46 9.71 -10.45
CA GLY A 3 6.50 10.02 -9.48
C GLY A 3 7.91 9.78 -10.01
N CYS A 4 8.87 9.82 -9.11
CA CYS A 4 10.30 9.66 -9.43
C CYS A 4 10.84 8.32 -8.95
N ALA A 5 10.21 7.21 -9.38
CA ALA A 5 10.72 5.88 -9.08
C ALA A 5 12.18 5.73 -9.56
N PRO A 6 13.07 5.08 -8.78
CA PRO A 6 14.51 5.02 -9.10
C PRO A 6 14.84 4.46 -10.49
N GLU A 7 14.10 3.43 -10.90
CA GLU A 7 14.36 2.74 -12.18
C GLU A 7 13.49 3.25 -13.34
N SER A 8 12.43 4.04 -13.05
CA SER A 8 11.44 4.45 -14.05
C SER A 8 10.73 5.73 -13.60
N SER A 9 11.36 6.88 -13.80
CA SER A 9 10.71 8.17 -13.58
C SER A 9 9.58 8.41 -14.56
N SER A 10 8.48 8.99 -14.08
CA SER A 10 7.40 9.48 -14.95
C SER A 10 7.92 10.52 -15.93
N GLN A 11 7.27 10.58 -17.07
CA GLN A 11 7.54 11.60 -18.08
C GLN A 11 6.51 12.72 -17.99
N VAL A 12 6.93 13.94 -18.12
CA VAL A 12 6.07 15.13 -18.19
C VAL A 12 6.21 15.80 -19.54
N LEU A 13 5.09 16.23 -20.12
CA LEU A 13 5.05 16.97 -21.37
C LEU A 13 5.09 18.46 -21.05
N ASP A 14 6.07 19.19 -21.59
CA ASP A 14 6.15 20.64 -21.43
C ASP A 14 5.20 21.40 -22.38
N ALA A 15 5.11 22.71 -22.22
CA ALA A 15 4.26 23.56 -23.04
C ALA A 15 4.68 23.59 -24.54
N ASN A 16 5.88 23.13 -24.89
CA ASN A 16 6.39 23.03 -26.26
C ASN A 16 6.14 21.66 -26.88
N GLY A 17 5.48 20.72 -26.14
CA GLY A 17 5.22 19.36 -26.56
C GLY A 17 6.44 18.44 -26.48
N GLN A 18 7.42 18.75 -25.62
CA GLN A 18 8.59 17.90 -25.38
C GLN A 18 8.42 17.10 -24.09
N TRP A 19 8.81 15.83 -24.15
CA TRP A 19 8.81 14.92 -22.99
C TRP A 19 10.10 15.05 -22.20
N HIS A 20 9.98 15.21 -20.88
CA HIS A 20 11.07 15.27 -19.93
C HIS A 20 10.85 14.26 -18.81
N SER A 21 11.92 13.70 -18.27
CA SER A 21 11.82 12.92 -17.02
C SER A 21 11.38 13.87 -15.90
N LEU A 22 10.38 13.45 -15.10
CA LEU A 22 9.94 14.22 -13.94
C LEU A 22 11.09 14.43 -12.95
N ARG A 23 11.96 13.45 -12.80
CA ARG A 23 13.17 13.55 -11.97
C ARG A 23 14.08 14.68 -12.48
N ASP A 24 14.37 14.72 -13.78
CA ASP A 24 15.22 15.75 -14.35
C ASP A 24 14.63 17.16 -14.18
N VAL A 25 13.30 17.28 -14.29
CA VAL A 25 12.60 18.55 -14.04
C VAL A 25 12.74 19.00 -12.59
N ILE A 26 12.63 18.05 -11.63
CA ILE A 26 12.82 18.34 -10.21
C ILE A 26 14.28 18.70 -9.91
N ASP A 27 15.24 17.93 -10.42
CA ASP A 27 16.68 18.11 -10.14
C ASP A 27 17.21 19.44 -10.69
N GLN A 28 16.60 19.99 -11.75
CA GLN A 28 16.98 21.29 -12.31
C GLN A 28 16.59 22.47 -11.40
N ASP A 29 15.46 22.39 -10.70
CA ASP A 29 14.96 23.50 -9.86
C ASP A 29 14.09 22.93 -8.71
N PRO A 30 14.71 22.23 -7.74
CA PRO A 30 13.97 21.51 -6.71
C PRO A 30 13.17 22.42 -5.77
N ASP A 31 13.71 23.59 -5.42
CA ASP A 31 13.02 24.55 -4.54
C ASP A 31 11.71 25.07 -5.14
N ASN A 32 11.70 25.40 -6.40
CA ASN A 32 10.49 25.87 -7.09
C ASN A 32 9.56 24.73 -7.51
N THR A 33 10.11 23.55 -7.74
CA THR A 33 9.34 22.39 -8.18
C THR A 33 8.66 21.69 -7.02
N LEU A 34 9.40 21.34 -5.97
CA LEU A 34 8.87 20.63 -4.80
C LEU A 34 8.34 21.57 -3.70
N GLY A 35 8.88 22.78 -3.62
CA GLY A 35 8.78 23.71 -2.50
C GLY A 35 9.97 23.56 -1.55
N SER A 36 10.53 24.71 -1.11
CA SER A 36 11.79 24.74 -0.34
C SER A 36 11.74 23.93 0.96
N ASP A 37 10.58 23.89 1.64
CA ASP A 37 10.45 23.14 2.89
C ASP A 37 10.41 21.63 2.64
N ILE A 38 9.76 21.21 1.55
CA ILE A 38 9.72 19.79 1.14
C ILE A 38 11.11 19.34 0.71
N PHE A 39 11.78 20.14 -0.14
CA PHE A 39 13.12 19.79 -0.60
C PHE A 39 14.14 19.71 0.56
N LYS A 40 14.12 20.66 1.49
CA LYS A 40 14.98 20.62 2.68
C LYS A 40 14.74 19.39 3.55
N ARG A 41 13.49 18.92 3.62
CA ARG A 41 13.10 17.82 4.48
C ARG A 41 13.36 16.45 3.87
N PHE A 42 13.00 16.27 2.59
CA PHE A 42 13.02 14.97 1.93
C PHE A 42 14.12 14.83 0.88
N GLY A 43 14.61 15.93 0.31
CA GLY A 43 15.63 15.93 -0.74
C GLY A 43 15.12 15.49 -2.12
N GLU A 44 13.88 14.99 -2.21
CA GLU A 44 13.25 14.46 -3.43
C GLU A 44 11.73 14.57 -3.34
N LEU A 45 11.00 14.17 -4.39
CA LEU A 45 9.56 13.97 -4.33
C LEU A 45 9.27 12.79 -3.37
N PRO A 46 8.63 13.03 -2.21
CA PRO A 46 8.61 12.05 -1.13
C PRO A 46 7.57 10.95 -1.31
N PHE A 47 6.81 10.94 -2.41
CA PHE A 47 5.75 9.97 -2.65
C PHE A 47 5.76 9.41 -4.08
N LEU A 48 5.15 8.24 -4.21
CA LEU A 48 4.74 7.64 -5.48
C LEU A 48 3.22 7.53 -5.52
N PHE A 49 2.65 7.74 -6.70
CA PHE A 49 1.23 7.61 -6.96
C PHE A 49 0.98 6.64 -8.11
N LYS A 50 0.05 5.69 -7.94
CA LYS A 50 -0.16 4.60 -8.89
C LYS A 50 -1.64 4.29 -9.07
N VAL A 51 -2.00 3.84 -10.28
CA VAL A 51 -3.21 3.02 -10.49
C VAL A 51 -2.79 1.56 -10.32
N LEU A 52 -3.28 0.92 -9.28
CA LEU A 52 -3.01 -0.47 -8.96
C LEU A 52 -4.13 -1.35 -9.52
N CYS A 53 -3.79 -2.28 -10.40
CA CYS A 53 -4.72 -3.26 -10.97
C CYS A 53 -4.30 -4.67 -10.54
N ALA A 54 -4.93 -5.19 -9.50
CA ALA A 54 -4.70 -6.54 -9.01
C ALA A 54 -5.66 -7.52 -9.69
N ALA A 55 -5.19 -8.23 -10.74
CA ALA A 55 -5.94 -9.29 -11.39
C ALA A 55 -5.79 -10.66 -10.70
N GLN A 56 -4.79 -10.78 -9.83
CA GLN A 56 -4.50 -11.95 -9.00
C GLN A 56 -3.89 -11.50 -7.67
N PRO A 57 -3.95 -12.33 -6.62
CA PRO A 57 -3.36 -12.00 -5.33
C PRO A 57 -1.88 -11.66 -5.43
N LEU A 58 -1.50 -10.51 -4.88
CA LEU A 58 -0.11 -10.12 -4.71
C LEU A 58 0.46 -10.75 -3.43
N SER A 59 1.78 -10.76 -3.30
CA SER A 59 2.44 -11.30 -2.11
C SER A 59 2.00 -10.56 -0.83
N ILE A 60 1.98 -11.29 0.28
CA ILE A 60 1.85 -10.67 1.59
C ILE A 60 3.15 -9.92 1.90
N GLN A 61 3.03 -8.67 2.31
CA GLN A 61 4.14 -7.75 2.51
C GLN A 61 4.08 -7.11 3.91
N VAL A 62 5.26 -6.77 4.40
CA VAL A 62 5.46 -5.92 5.57
C VAL A 62 6.49 -4.87 5.20
N HIS A 63 6.23 -3.63 5.51
CA HIS A 63 7.18 -2.54 5.30
C HIS A 63 7.83 -2.16 6.63
N PRO A 64 9.16 -1.94 6.65
CA PRO A 64 9.87 -1.56 7.86
C PRO A 64 9.45 -0.17 8.34
N SER A 65 9.61 0.11 9.64
CA SER A 65 9.62 1.49 10.15
C SER A 65 10.81 2.27 9.59
N LYS A 66 10.77 3.59 9.66
CA LYS A 66 11.88 4.46 9.20
C LYS A 66 13.20 4.07 9.89
N ALA A 67 13.17 3.88 11.21
CA ALA A 67 14.36 3.51 11.98
C ALA A 67 14.90 2.11 11.58
N ALA A 68 14.01 1.14 11.39
CA ALA A 68 14.41 -0.20 10.93
C ALA A 68 14.99 -0.17 9.51
N ALA A 69 14.43 0.62 8.60
CA ALA A 69 14.93 0.79 7.25
C ALA A 69 16.34 1.39 7.22
N GLU A 70 16.58 2.44 8.01
CA GLU A 70 17.90 3.08 8.11
C GLU A 70 18.97 2.10 8.62
N VAL A 71 18.66 1.36 9.68
CA VAL A 71 19.57 0.36 10.26
C VAL A 71 19.78 -0.81 9.30
N GLY A 72 18.71 -1.35 8.74
CA GLY A 72 18.78 -2.50 7.83
C GLY A 72 19.51 -2.18 6.54
N PHE A 73 19.25 -1.02 5.93
CA PHE A 73 19.94 -0.57 4.73
C PHE A 73 21.45 -0.39 4.96
N ALA A 74 21.83 0.26 6.07
CA ALA A 74 23.24 0.41 6.43
C ALA A 74 23.94 -0.93 6.67
N LYS A 75 23.27 -1.86 7.36
CA LYS A 75 23.78 -3.21 7.66
C LYS A 75 24.01 -4.02 6.38
N GLU A 76 23.04 -4.03 5.46
CA GLU A 76 23.17 -4.78 4.19
C GLU A 76 24.22 -4.15 3.26
N ASN A 77 24.35 -2.81 3.24
CA ASN A 77 25.43 -2.12 2.53
C ASN A 77 26.81 -2.48 3.11
N GLN A 78 26.96 -2.51 4.43
CA GLN A 78 28.22 -2.91 5.09
C GLN A 78 28.56 -4.38 4.81
N ALA A 79 27.54 -5.24 4.70
CA ALA A 79 27.73 -6.65 4.32
C ALA A 79 28.03 -6.83 2.82
N GLY A 80 27.96 -5.79 2.01
CA GLY A 80 28.24 -5.83 0.57
C GLY A 80 27.16 -6.55 -0.24
N ILE A 81 25.93 -6.65 0.26
CA ILE A 81 24.82 -7.27 -0.46
C ILE A 81 24.37 -6.30 -1.57
N PRO A 82 24.41 -6.70 -2.87
CA PRO A 82 23.97 -5.85 -3.98
C PRO A 82 22.50 -5.43 -3.84
N LEU A 83 22.13 -4.25 -4.33
CA LEU A 83 20.75 -3.75 -4.27
C LEU A 83 19.75 -4.60 -5.06
N ASP A 84 20.21 -5.28 -6.11
CA ASP A 84 19.43 -6.17 -6.97
C ASP A 84 19.47 -7.65 -6.54
N ALA A 85 20.20 -7.97 -5.47
CA ALA A 85 20.27 -9.34 -4.95
C ALA A 85 18.87 -9.83 -4.49
N ALA A 86 18.58 -11.10 -4.76
CA ALA A 86 17.28 -11.70 -4.43
C ALA A 86 17.00 -11.74 -2.91
N GLU A 87 18.06 -11.84 -2.10
CA GLU A 87 18.03 -11.83 -0.64
C GLU A 87 18.06 -10.42 -0.02
N ARG A 88 18.19 -9.36 -0.84
CA ARG A 88 18.22 -7.99 -0.34
C ARG A 88 16.84 -7.58 0.18
N ASN A 89 16.74 -7.22 1.47
CA ASN A 89 15.52 -6.77 2.12
C ASN A 89 15.34 -5.24 2.01
N TYR A 90 16.43 -4.49 2.19
CA TYR A 90 16.41 -3.03 2.26
C TYR A 90 17.08 -2.41 1.03
N LYS A 91 16.26 -1.84 0.13
CA LYS A 91 16.73 -1.17 -1.09
C LYS A 91 17.05 0.31 -0.89
N ASP A 92 16.47 0.89 0.14
CA ASP A 92 16.65 2.28 0.56
C ASP A 92 16.53 2.42 2.09
N ALA A 93 16.80 3.61 2.61
CA ALA A 93 16.73 3.90 4.05
C ALA A 93 15.37 4.50 4.45
N ASN A 94 14.30 4.24 3.68
CA ASN A 94 13.01 4.86 3.93
C ASN A 94 11.95 3.85 4.39
N HIS A 95 10.95 4.35 5.11
CA HIS A 95 9.73 3.61 5.38
C HIS A 95 8.79 3.65 4.16
N LYS A 96 7.77 2.80 4.18
CA LYS A 96 6.82 2.72 3.08
C LYS A 96 5.38 2.64 3.56
N PRO A 97 4.88 3.68 4.28
CA PRO A 97 3.44 3.79 4.52
C PRO A 97 2.69 3.97 3.20
N GLU A 98 1.49 3.43 3.12
CA GLU A 98 0.66 3.43 1.92
C GLU A 98 -0.78 3.83 2.24
N LEU A 99 -1.46 4.44 1.29
CA LEU A 99 -2.91 4.60 1.27
C LEU A 99 -3.44 3.95 -0.01
N VAL A 100 -4.45 3.13 0.12
CA VAL A 100 -5.21 2.59 -1.02
C VAL A 100 -6.62 3.19 -1.03
N TYR A 101 -7.05 3.68 -2.19
CA TYR A 101 -8.40 4.19 -2.45
C TYR A 101 -9.06 3.37 -3.55
N ALA A 102 -10.15 2.68 -3.23
CA ALA A 102 -10.82 1.75 -4.14
C ALA A 102 -11.57 2.46 -5.28
N LEU A 103 -11.28 2.07 -6.51
CA LEU A 103 -12.02 2.48 -7.72
C LEU A 103 -13.09 1.45 -8.13
N THR A 104 -12.83 0.18 -7.84
CA THR A 104 -13.77 -0.94 -7.96
C THR A 104 -13.87 -1.65 -6.61
N PRO A 105 -14.79 -2.62 -6.41
CA PRO A 105 -14.66 -3.50 -5.25
C PRO A 105 -13.22 -4.03 -5.18
N PHE A 106 -12.53 -3.74 -4.07
CA PHE A 106 -11.10 -3.99 -3.91
C PHE A 106 -10.85 -4.89 -2.71
N GLN A 107 -10.42 -6.12 -3.00
CA GLN A 107 -10.13 -7.13 -1.99
C GLN A 107 -8.70 -7.01 -1.48
N ALA A 108 -8.54 -7.00 -0.16
CA ALA A 108 -7.24 -6.88 0.49
C ALA A 108 -7.21 -7.64 1.83
N MET A 109 -6.01 -7.84 2.35
CA MET A 109 -5.78 -8.20 3.74
C MET A 109 -4.98 -7.09 4.43
N ASN A 110 -5.33 -6.74 5.68
CA ASN A 110 -4.58 -5.72 6.43
C ASN A 110 -4.65 -5.97 7.93
N GLY A 111 -3.47 -6.18 8.54
CA GLY A 111 -3.29 -6.32 9.97
C GLY A 111 -3.90 -7.60 10.56
N PHE A 112 -3.47 -7.94 11.75
CA PHE A 112 -3.99 -9.11 12.45
C PHE A 112 -5.43 -8.88 12.92
N ARG A 113 -6.26 -9.94 12.80
CA ARG A 113 -7.61 -9.99 13.40
C ARG A 113 -7.52 -9.89 14.92
N THR A 114 -8.65 -9.70 15.57
CA THR A 114 -8.72 -9.91 17.03
C THR A 114 -8.33 -11.33 17.39
N LEU A 115 -7.78 -11.53 18.59
CA LEU A 115 -7.35 -12.88 19.03
C LEU A 115 -8.53 -13.84 19.12
N GLU A 116 -9.71 -13.33 19.49
CA GLU A 116 -10.96 -14.07 19.55
C GLU A 116 -11.40 -14.56 18.16
N ASP A 117 -11.32 -13.70 17.14
CA ASP A 117 -11.65 -14.07 15.76
C ASP A 117 -10.68 -15.14 15.23
N ILE A 118 -9.37 -14.94 15.45
CA ILE A 118 -8.34 -15.91 15.05
C ILE A 118 -8.60 -17.26 15.75
N GLN A 119 -8.89 -17.25 17.06
CA GLN A 119 -9.18 -18.45 17.83
C GLN A 119 -10.38 -19.20 17.25
N ALA A 120 -11.47 -18.49 16.97
CA ALA A 120 -12.68 -19.09 16.41
C ALA A 120 -12.43 -19.71 15.02
N LEU A 121 -11.71 -19.01 14.14
CA LEU A 121 -11.38 -19.46 12.79
C LEU A 121 -10.42 -20.65 12.76
N LEU A 122 -9.51 -20.75 13.73
CA LEU A 122 -8.53 -21.84 13.80
C LEU A 122 -9.06 -23.12 14.47
N GLN A 123 -10.21 -23.10 15.15
CA GLN A 123 -10.78 -24.29 15.81
C GLN A 123 -10.83 -25.54 14.90
N PRO A 124 -11.36 -25.47 13.66
CA PRO A 124 -11.43 -26.64 12.78
C PRO A 124 -10.05 -27.12 12.29
N LEU A 125 -8.99 -26.35 12.53
CA LEU A 125 -7.63 -26.60 12.06
C LEU A 125 -6.67 -26.99 13.19
N ALA A 126 -7.15 -27.29 14.39
CA ALA A 126 -6.32 -27.60 15.58
C ALA A 126 -5.28 -28.70 15.32
N ALA A 127 -5.58 -29.66 14.44
CA ALA A 127 -4.70 -30.78 14.10
C ALA A 127 -3.69 -30.44 12.97
N ALA A 128 -3.78 -29.26 12.35
CA ALA A 128 -2.94 -28.90 11.21
C ALA A 128 -1.49 -28.62 11.63
N HIS A 129 -1.30 -27.95 12.77
CA HIS A 129 0.04 -27.63 13.29
C HIS A 129 0.03 -27.55 14.83
N PRO A 130 1.12 -27.98 15.52
CA PRO A 130 1.20 -27.88 16.98
C PRO A 130 1.00 -26.48 17.54
N ASP A 131 1.50 -25.44 16.84
CA ASP A 131 1.37 -24.06 17.28
C ASP A 131 -0.04 -23.50 17.08
N ILE A 132 -0.83 -24.04 16.15
CA ILE A 132 -2.28 -23.78 16.11
C ILE A 132 -2.91 -24.28 17.41
N ALA A 133 -2.62 -25.52 17.80
CA ALA A 133 -3.15 -26.08 19.05
C ALA A 133 -2.63 -25.33 20.29
N ALA A 134 -1.41 -24.81 20.27
CA ALA A 134 -0.86 -23.98 21.35
C ALA A 134 -1.61 -22.65 21.45
N PHE A 135 -1.76 -21.93 20.33
CA PHE A 135 -2.53 -20.69 20.28
C PHE A 135 -3.99 -20.87 20.72
N LEU A 136 -4.65 -21.96 20.31
CA LEU A 136 -6.02 -22.25 20.72
C LEU A 136 -6.16 -22.45 22.25
N ARG A 137 -5.13 -22.94 22.93
CA ARG A 137 -5.09 -23.08 24.39
C ARG A 137 -4.83 -21.77 25.11
N GLN A 138 -3.99 -20.91 24.51
CA GLN A 138 -3.58 -19.63 25.07
C GLN A 138 -3.51 -18.57 23.94
N PRO A 139 -4.65 -17.91 23.63
CA PRO A 139 -4.72 -16.92 22.56
C PRO A 139 -4.17 -15.58 23.04
N ASP A 140 -2.86 -15.40 22.86
CA ASP A 140 -2.16 -14.14 23.13
C ASP A 140 -1.22 -13.78 21.96
N THR A 141 -0.61 -12.61 22.04
CA THR A 141 0.26 -12.08 20.97
C THR A 141 1.58 -12.85 20.84
N GLU A 142 2.07 -13.46 21.92
CA GLU A 142 3.29 -14.29 21.90
C GLU A 142 3.04 -15.60 21.14
N HIS A 143 1.92 -16.28 21.43
CA HIS A 143 1.53 -17.48 20.69
C HIS A 143 1.13 -17.16 19.26
N LEU A 144 0.55 -15.98 18.98
CA LEU A 144 0.29 -15.53 17.62
C LEU A 144 1.59 -15.34 16.84
N ALA A 145 2.60 -14.71 17.43
CA ALA A 145 3.91 -14.53 16.80
C ALA A 145 4.59 -15.88 16.49
N SER A 146 4.58 -16.79 17.47
CA SER A 146 5.11 -18.14 17.30
C SER A 146 4.39 -18.91 16.19
N LEU A 147 3.07 -18.84 16.17
CA LEU A 147 2.23 -19.46 15.15
C LEU A 147 2.53 -18.88 13.75
N PHE A 148 2.61 -17.56 13.61
CA PHE A 148 2.89 -16.90 12.33
C PHE A 148 4.25 -17.34 11.78
N ALA A 149 5.29 -17.31 12.62
CA ALA A 149 6.63 -17.76 12.23
C ALA A 149 6.65 -19.24 11.82
N SER A 150 5.97 -20.10 12.56
CA SER A 150 5.90 -21.55 12.29
C SER A 150 5.18 -21.86 10.99
N LEU A 151 4.06 -21.18 10.70
CA LEU A 151 3.33 -21.35 9.44
C LEU A 151 4.19 -20.96 8.24
N LEU A 152 4.94 -19.86 8.33
CA LEU A 152 5.86 -19.42 7.27
C LEU A 152 7.05 -20.37 7.08
N SER A 153 7.51 -20.99 8.17
CA SER A 153 8.67 -21.91 8.16
C SER A 153 8.31 -23.33 7.73
N MET A 154 7.01 -23.65 7.61
CA MET A 154 6.59 -25.02 7.24
C MET A 154 7.20 -25.48 5.93
N SER A 155 7.70 -26.71 5.92
CA SER A 155 8.25 -27.36 4.73
C SER A 155 7.94 -28.86 4.73
N GLY A 156 8.20 -29.53 3.61
CA GLY A 156 8.07 -30.97 3.47
C GLY A 156 6.71 -31.53 3.89
N GLU A 157 6.72 -32.65 4.60
CA GLU A 157 5.50 -33.36 5.03
C GLU A 157 4.62 -32.54 5.98
N THR A 158 5.23 -31.71 6.86
CA THR A 158 4.48 -30.85 7.78
C THR A 158 3.62 -29.86 7.00
N LYS A 159 4.19 -29.21 5.99
CA LYS A 159 3.48 -28.27 5.12
C LYS A 159 2.36 -28.98 4.34
N THR A 160 2.67 -30.11 3.71
CA THR A 160 1.72 -30.88 2.91
C THR A 160 0.53 -31.33 3.77
N ARG A 161 0.77 -31.82 4.98
CA ARG A 161 -0.27 -32.24 5.92
C ARG A 161 -1.12 -31.06 6.37
N ALA A 162 -0.50 -29.93 6.76
CA ALA A 162 -1.22 -28.75 7.22
C ALA A 162 -2.13 -28.18 6.14
N LEU A 163 -1.61 -28.03 4.91
CA LEU A 163 -2.39 -27.60 3.75
C LEU A 163 -3.50 -28.58 3.38
N GLY A 164 -3.26 -29.89 3.52
CA GLY A 164 -4.28 -30.92 3.31
C GLY A 164 -5.47 -30.76 4.28
N ILE A 165 -5.19 -30.48 5.57
CA ILE A 165 -6.24 -30.22 6.57
C ILE A 165 -6.98 -28.91 6.25
N LEU A 166 -6.26 -27.85 5.87
CA LEU A 166 -6.88 -26.59 5.46
C LEU A 166 -7.81 -26.79 4.26
N LYS A 167 -7.33 -27.47 3.20
CA LYS A 167 -8.12 -27.76 2.00
C LYS A 167 -9.35 -28.61 2.32
N ALA A 168 -9.24 -29.58 3.24
CA ALA A 168 -10.40 -30.37 3.69
C ALA A 168 -11.44 -29.50 4.43
N ALA A 169 -11.00 -28.55 5.26
CA ALA A 169 -11.89 -27.62 5.95
C ALA A 169 -12.68 -26.72 4.97
N LEU A 170 -12.11 -26.37 3.83
CA LEU A 170 -12.79 -25.57 2.80
C LEU A 170 -14.06 -26.24 2.25
N ASN A 171 -14.20 -27.57 2.35
CA ASN A 171 -15.41 -28.27 1.90
C ASN A 171 -16.62 -28.04 2.81
N SER A 172 -16.41 -27.64 4.06
CA SER A 172 -17.48 -27.45 5.06
C SER A 172 -17.59 -26.02 5.58
N GLN A 173 -16.54 -25.23 5.47
CA GLN A 173 -16.52 -23.84 5.90
C GLN A 173 -16.97 -22.92 4.76
N LEU A 174 -17.86 -21.98 5.00
CA LEU A 174 -18.44 -21.07 4.01
C LEU A 174 -18.28 -19.61 4.44
N GLY A 175 -18.35 -18.69 3.47
CA GLY A 175 -18.22 -17.24 3.71
C GLY A 175 -16.79 -16.80 3.97
N GLU A 176 -16.62 -15.54 4.34
CA GLU A 176 -15.30 -15.00 4.67
C GLU A 176 -14.80 -15.49 6.02
N PRO A 177 -13.48 -15.77 6.17
CA PRO A 177 -12.40 -15.62 5.16
C PRO A 177 -12.17 -16.85 4.27
N TRP A 178 -13.00 -17.88 4.36
CA TRP A 178 -12.83 -19.15 3.65
C TRP A 178 -12.97 -18.99 2.13
N ASP A 179 -13.83 -18.06 1.69
CA ASP A 179 -13.98 -17.73 0.26
C ASP A 179 -12.73 -17.05 -0.29
N THR A 180 -12.12 -16.18 0.51
CA THR A 180 -10.80 -15.60 0.19
C THR A 180 -9.72 -16.68 0.07
N ILE A 181 -9.67 -17.66 0.98
CA ILE A 181 -8.70 -18.77 0.90
C ILE A 181 -8.93 -19.59 -0.39
N ARG A 182 -10.18 -19.88 -0.76
CA ARG A 182 -10.49 -20.59 -2.03
C ARG A 182 -9.96 -19.83 -3.22
N SER A 183 -10.23 -18.53 -3.29
CA SER A 183 -9.74 -17.65 -4.36
C SER A 183 -8.23 -17.66 -4.45
N ILE A 184 -7.52 -17.45 -3.35
CA ILE A 184 -6.05 -17.44 -3.31
C ILE A 184 -5.48 -18.82 -3.71
N SER A 185 -6.13 -19.92 -3.28
CA SER A 185 -5.66 -21.28 -3.56
C SER A 185 -5.63 -21.63 -5.05
N CYS A 186 -6.40 -20.92 -5.89
CA CYS A 186 -6.35 -21.07 -7.34
C CYS A 186 -5.00 -20.61 -7.94
N PHE A 187 -4.33 -19.67 -7.28
CA PHE A 187 -3.05 -19.10 -7.74
C PHE A 187 -1.85 -19.66 -6.97
N TYR A 188 -2.03 -19.94 -5.67
CA TYR A 188 -0.98 -20.39 -4.75
C TYR A 188 -1.41 -21.65 -3.99
N PRO A 189 -1.67 -22.79 -4.68
CA PRO A 189 -2.27 -23.99 -4.05
C PRO A 189 -1.40 -24.63 -2.96
N ASP A 190 -0.10 -24.40 -3.00
CA ASP A 190 0.88 -25.02 -2.10
C ASP A 190 1.66 -24.00 -1.25
N ASP A 191 1.14 -22.77 -1.12
CA ASP A 191 1.77 -21.73 -0.30
C ASP A 191 1.18 -21.72 1.12
N SER A 192 2.04 -21.66 2.15
CA SER A 192 1.61 -21.55 3.54
C SER A 192 0.88 -20.23 3.84
N GLY A 193 1.04 -19.21 3.01
CA GLY A 193 0.25 -17.98 3.04
C GLY A 193 -1.26 -18.19 2.90
N LEU A 194 -1.71 -19.38 2.50
CA LEU A 194 -3.13 -19.75 2.51
C LEU A 194 -3.75 -19.72 3.92
N PHE A 195 -2.97 -19.81 4.99
CA PHE A 195 -3.43 -19.62 6.36
C PHE A 195 -3.63 -18.13 6.71
N SER A 196 -3.05 -17.21 5.96
CA SER A 196 -3.05 -15.78 6.30
C SER A 196 -4.43 -15.14 6.40
N PRO A 197 -5.46 -15.48 5.58
CA PRO A 197 -6.79 -14.90 5.75
C PRO A 197 -7.47 -15.26 7.07
N LEU A 198 -7.00 -16.33 7.76
CA LEU A 198 -7.47 -16.70 9.10
C LEU A 198 -6.83 -15.85 10.20
N LEU A 199 -5.66 -15.30 9.95
CA LEU A 199 -4.88 -14.48 10.89
C LEU A 199 -5.03 -13.00 10.63
N LEU A 200 -5.13 -12.60 9.35
CA LEU A 200 -5.24 -11.21 8.90
C LEU A 200 -6.69 -10.86 8.57
N ASN A 201 -7.05 -9.60 8.75
CA ASN A 201 -8.35 -9.12 8.32
C ASN A 201 -8.46 -9.15 6.80
N ALA A 202 -9.30 -10.01 6.25
CA ALA A 202 -9.72 -9.99 4.87
C ALA A 202 -10.87 -8.99 4.72
N VAL A 203 -10.71 -8.00 3.83
CA VAL A 203 -11.67 -6.92 3.65
C VAL A 203 -11.93 -6.67 2.16
N THR A 204 -13.13 -6.18 1.84
CA THR A 204 -13.47 -5.70 0.50
C THR A 204 -13.87 -4.24 0.61
N LEU A 205 -12.98 -3.35 0.17
CA LEU A 205 -13.30 -1.93 0.06
C LEU A 205 -14.28 -1.72 -1.09
N GLN A 206 -15.32 -0.93 -0.84
CA GLN A 206 -16.23 -0.49 -1.89
C GLN A 206 -15.63 0.71 -2.63
N PRO A 207 -16.02 0.96 -3.89
CA PRO A 207 -15.60 2.17 -4.60
C PRO A 207 -15.81 3.42 -3.75
N GLY A 208 -14.78 4.24 -3.58
CA GLY A 208 -14.80 5.43 -2.74
C GLY A 208 -14.29 5.23 -1.31
N GLU A 209 -14.09 4.00 -0.87
CA GLU A 209 -13.48 3.73 0.43
C GLU A 209 -11.95 3.71 0.34
N ALA A 210 -11.30 4.11 1.42
CA ALA A 210 -9.85 4.10 1.54
C ALA A 210 -9.37 3.39 2.82
N MET A 211 -8.15 2.88 2.75
CA MET A 211 -7.50 2.20 3.86
C MET A 211 -6.03 2.60 3.91
N PHE A 212 -5.56 2.99 5.10
CA PHE A 212 -4.16 3.29 5.35
C PHE A 212 -3.42 2.06 5.87
N LEU A 213 -2.23 1.80 5.29
CA LEU A 213 -1.36 0.69 5.65
C LEU A 213 -0.15 1.23 6.41
N TYR A 214 -0.08 0.84 7.68
CA TYR A 214 1.01 1.26 8.57
C TYR A 214 2.25 0.43 8.33
N ALA A 215 3.41 1.01 8.57
CA ALA A 215 4.65 0.25 8.71
C ALA A 215 4.48 -0.89 9.74
N GLU A 216 5.28 -1.94 9.60
CA GLU A 216 5.33 -3.11 10.49
C GLU A 216 4.00 -3.90 10.58
N THR A 217 3.07 -3.64 9.63
CA THR A 217 1.76 -4.29 9.55
C THR A 217 1.68 -5.18 8.31
N PRO A 218 1.33 -6.47 8.44
CA PRO A 218 1.21 -7.38 7.31
C PRO A 218 -0.04 -7.05 6.49
N HIS A 219 0.12 -6.99 5.17
CA HIS A 219 -0.97 -6.69 4.24
C HIS A 219 -0.76 -7.35 2.88
N ALA A 220 -1.82 -7.47 2.11
CA ALA A 220 -1.79 -7.92 0.71
C ALA A 220 -2.97 -7.36 -0.06
N TYR A 221 -2.78 -7.11 -1.35
CA TYR A 221 -3.84 -6.78 -2.30
C TYR A 221 -4.20 -8.03 -3.10
N LEU A 222 -5.47 -8.35 -3.17
CA LEU A 222 -5.93 -9.64 -3.70
C LEU A 222 -6.60 -9.52 -5.06
N ASN A 223 -7.48 -8.52 -5.23
CA ASN A 223 -8.22 -8.31 -6.48
C ASN A 223 -8.83 -6.90 -6.53
N GLY A 224 -8.92 -6.32 -7.71
CA GLY A 224 -9.60 -5.05 -7.96
C GLY A 224 -8.67 -3.96 -8.47
N VAL A 225 -9.24 -2.75 -8.63
CA VAL A 225 -8.55 -1.55 -9.09
C VAL A 225 -8.63 -0.47 -8.02
N ALA A 226 -7.51 0.15 -7.69
CA ALA A 226 -7.39 1.18 -6.69
C ALA A 226 -6.36 2.24 -7.09
N LEU A 227 -6.46 3.42 -6.52
CA LEU A 227 -5.36 4.37 -6.44
C LEU A 227 -4.51 4.01 -5.22
N GLU A 228 -3.20 3.94 -5.40
CA GLU A 228 -2.24 3.71 -4.34
C GLU A 228 -1.31 4.92 -4.23
N VAL A 229 -1.21 5.48 -3.03
CA VAL A 229 -0.22 6.50 -2.70
C VAL A 229 0.70 5.94 -1.63
N MET A 230 1.98 6.10 -1.80
CA MET A 230 2.96 5.56 -0.87
C MET A 230 4.16 6.50 -0.73
N ALA A 231 4.89 6.42 0.38
CA ALA A 231 6.19 7.05 0.47
C ALA A 231 7.15 6.49 -0.58
N ASN A 232 8.12 7.29 -1.01
CA ASN A 232 9.11 6.89 -2.01
C ASN A 232 10.09 5.89 -1.40
N SER A 233 9.74 4.59 -1.48
CA SER A 233 10.53 3.46 -1.00
C SER A 233 10.19 2.18 -1.75
N ASP A 234 11.20 1.31 -1.95
CA ASP A 234 11.05 -0.03 -2.51
C ASP A 234 11.24 -1.15 -1.47
N ASN A 235 11.29 -0.80 -0.19
CA ASN A 235 11.50 -1.76 0.89
C ASN A 235 10.30 -2.69 1.07
N VAL A 236 10.51 -4.00 0.97
CA VAL A 236 9.50 -5.03 1.10
C VAL A 236 10.07 -6.27 1.79
N LEU A 237 9.51 -6.62 2.95
CA LEU A 237 9.68 -7.92 3.58
C LEU A 237 8.46 -8.78 3.23
N ARG A 238 8.70 -9.96 2.65
CA ARG A 238 7.62 -10.83 2.17
C ARG A 238 7.20 -11.81 3.25
N ALA A 239 5.90 -12.10 3.31
CA ALA A 239 5.28 -12.96 4.32
C ALA A 239 4.36 -14.03 3.72
N GLY A 240 4.60 -14.48 2.49
CA GLY A 240 3.84 -15.52 1.81
C GLY A 240 3.23 -15.08 0.48
N LEU A 241 2.53 -16.00 -0.17
CA LEU A 241 1.93 -15.85 -1.52
C LEU A 241 2.97 -15.40 -2.55
N THR A 242 4.15 -16.03 -2.53
CA THR A 242 5.26 -15.66 -3.40
C THR A 242 6.26 -16.79 -3.54
N PRO A 243 6.83 -17.00 -4.75
CA PRO A 243 7.98 -17.89 -4.92
C PRO A 243 9.32 -17.22 -4.56
N LYS A 244 9.33 -15.92 -4.23
CA LYS A 244 10.54 -15.17 -3.91
C LYS A 244 11.03 -15.50 -2.50
N PHE A 245 12.30 -15.19 -2.24
CA PHE A 245 12.93 -15.37 -0.92
C PHE A 245 12.14 -14.66 0.19
N ILE A 246 12.00 -15.33 1.33
CA ILE A 246 11.41 -14.83 2.56
C ILE A 246 12.46 -14.92 3.66
N ASP A 247 12.88 -13.79 4.18
CA ASP A 247 13.76 -13.70 5.34
C ASP A 247 12.88 -13.68 6.61
N ILE A 248 12.58 -14.86 7.15
CA ILE A 248 11.69 -14.99 8.30
C ILE A 248 12.24 -14.28 9.54
N PRO A 249 13.53 -14.41 9.93
CA PRO A 249 14.08 -13.65 11.05
C PRO A 249 13.94 -12.14 10.89
N GLU A 250 14.27 -11.60 9.72
CA GLU A 250 14.17 -10.16 9.46
C GLU A 250 12.70 -9.71 9.41
N LEU A 251 11.81 -10.49 8.79
CA LEU A 251 10.39 -10.24 8.77
C LEU A 251 9.82 -10.17 10.20
N MET A 252 10.14 -11.15 11.06
CA MET A 252 9.65 -11.20 12.44
C MET A 252 10.14 -10.03 13.29
N SER A 253 11.34 -9.51 13.03
CA SER A 253 11.87 -8.33 13.70
C SER A 253 11.17 -7.03 13.30
N ASN A 254 10.51 -7.01 12.15
CA ASN A 254 9.77 -5.88 11.60
C ASN A 254 8.25 -6.01 11.73
N LEU A 255 7.74 -6.99 12.48
CA LEU A 255 6.30 -7.20 12.66
C LEU A 255 5.83 -6.75 14.03
N GLN A 256 4.72 -6.01 14.03
CA GLN A 256 3.96 -5.74 15.23
C GLN A 256 2.71 -6.63 15.28
N PHE A 257 2.63 -7.48 16.31
CA PHE A 257 1.48 -8.36 16.53
C PHE A 257 0.39 -7.61 17.31
N ILE A 258 -0.18 -6.58 16.67
CA ILE A 258 -1.25 -5.74 17.24
C ILE A 258 -2.57 -6.12 16.58
N PRO A 259 -3.47 -6.82 17.29
CA PRO A 259 -4.79 -7.15 16.78
C PRO A 259 -5.63 -5.90 16.54
N LYS A 260 -6.36 -5.87 15.43
CA LYS A 260 -7.30 -4.80 15.09
C LYS A 260 -8.64 -5.40 14.62
N PRO A 261 -9.77 -4.85 15.04
CA PRO A 261 -11.06 -5.25 14.49
C PRO A 261 -11.22 -4.74 13.05
N ALA A 262 -11.90 -5.50 12.20
CA ALA A 262 -12.07 -5.19 10.78
C ALA A 262 -12.74 -3.81 10.54
N ASN A 263 -13.64 -3.38 11.41
CA ASN A 263 -14.32 -2.08 11.31
C ASN A 263 -13.43 -0.87 11.61
N ALA A 264 -12.19 -1.08 12.09
CA ALA A 264 -11.22 -0.01 12.37
C ALA A 264 -10.18 0.14 11.25
N LEU A 265 -10.32 -0.53 10.12
CA LEU A 265 -9.33 -0.52 9.04
C LEU A 265 -9.54 0.61 8.03
N LEU A 266 -10.80 1.01 7.80
CA LEU A 266 -11.11 2.04 6.83
C LEU A 266 -10.73 3.43 7.34
N THR A 267 -10.21 4.25 6.43
CA THR A 267 -9.86 5.64 6.67
C THR A 267 -11.03 6.53 6.29
N THR A 268 -11.71 7.08 7.30
CA THR A 268 -12.88 7.95 7.09
C THR A 268 -12.42 9.36 6.70
N PRO A 269 -12.80 9.87 5.51
CA PRO A 269 -12.42 11.20 5.07
C PRO A 269 -13.18 12.29 5.83
N LYS A 270 -12.61 13.50 5.84
CA LYS A 270 -13.24 14.72 6.31
C LYS A 270 -13.72 15.51 5.10
N GLN A 271 -15.00 15.89 5.11
CA GLN A 271 -15.57 16.73 4.06
C GLN A 271 -15.23 18.20 4.31
N GLN A 272 -14.70 18.87 3.28
CA GLN A 272 -14.48 20.32 3.28
C GLN A 272 -14.91 20.89 1.93
N GLY A 273 -16.11 21.46 1.88
CA GLY A 273 -16.70 21.89 0.60
C GLY A 273 -16.83 20.72 -0.36
N ASN A 274 -16.22 20.82 -1.53
CA ASN A 274 -16.21 19.79 -2.57
C ASN A 274 -15.05 18.80 -2.43
N GLU A 275 -14.24 18.92 -1.36
CA GLU A 275 -13.07 18.09 -1.11
C GLU A 275 -13.30 17.10 0.02
N LEU A 276 -12.94 15.84 -0.21
CA LEU A 276 -12.80 14.78 0.78
C LEU A 276 -11.32 14.62 1.12
N ILE A 277 -10.93 15.01 2.33
CA ILE A 277 -9.55 14.91 2.81
C ILE A 277 -9.41 13.66 3.65
N PHE A 278 -8.53 12.75 3.25
CA PHE A 278 -8.24 11.54 4.01
C PHE A 278 -7.17 11.82 5.06
N PRO A 279 -7.44 11.55 6.36
CA PRO A 279 -6.45 11.73 7.42
C PRO A 279 -5.31 10.70 7.25
N ILE A 280 -4.09 11.20 7.05
CA ILE A 280 -2.87 10.41 6.84
C ILE A 280 -1.89 10.76 7.95
N PRO A 281 -1.38 9.76 8.72
CA PRO A 281 -0.55 10.00 9.88
C PRO A 281 0.95 10.12 9.57
N VAL A 282 1.31 10.42 8.32
CA VAL A 282 2.69 10.64 7.86
C VAL A 282 2.77 11.94 7.06
N GLU A 283 3.97 12.47 6.92
CA GLU A 283 4.20 13.75 6.24
C GLU A 283 4.67 13.58 4.80
N ASP A 284 4.96 12.34 4.41
CA ASP A 284 5.44 11.97 3.07
C ASP A 284 4.43 12.33 2.00
N PHE A 285 3.14 12.25 2.29
CA PHE A 285 2.06 12.59 1.37
C PHE A 285 0.77 12.97 2.09
N ALA A 286 -0.08 13.69 1.38
CA ALA A 286 -1.49 13.91 1.67
C ALA A 286 -2.31 13.47 0.46
N PHE A 287 -3.55 13.04 0.69
CA PHE A 287 -4.46 12.57 -0.35
C PHE A 287 -5.84 13.16 -0.15
N SER A 288 -6.41 13.68 -1.23
CA SER A 288 -7.79 14.17 -1.26
C SER A 288 -8.49 13.85 -2.58
N LEU A 289 -9.81 13.77 -2.51
CA LEU A 289 -10.71 13.70 -3.64
C LEU A 289 -11.47 15.03 -3.78
N HIS A 290 -11.59 15.55 -4.99
CA HIS A 290 -12.42 16.69 -5.29
C HIS A 290 -13.56 16.29 -6.21
N THR A 291 -14.79 16.58 -5.81
CA THR A 291 -15.94 16.57 -6.72
C THR A 291 -15.89 17.85 -7.55
N LEU A 292 -15.85 17.68 -8.87
CA LEU A 292 -15.79 18.81 -9.80
C LEU A 292 -17.15 19.46 -9.97
N VAL A 293 -17.14 20.77 -10.09
CA VAL A 293 -18.29 21.60 -10.41
C VAL A 293 -17.95 22.56 -11.53
N VAL A 294 -18.97 23.10 -12.19
CA VAL A 294 -18.80 24.00 -13.34
C VAL A 294 -18.15 25.31 -12.92
N GLU A 295 -18.44 25.79 -11.69
CA GLU A 295 -17.79 27.00 -11.15
C GLU A 295 -16.34 26.68 -10.76
N PRO A 296 -15.38 27.52 -11.24
CA PRO A 296 -13.98 27.31 -10.90
C PRO A 296 -13.73 27.41 -9.38
N HIS A 297 -12.98 26.46 -8.83
CA HIS A 297 -12.51 26.54 -7.46
C HIS A 297 -10.99 26.41 -7.40
N VAL A 298 -10.38 26.93 -6.34
CA VAL A 298 -8.94 27.04 -6.20
C VAL A 298 -8.38 25.80 -5.53
N LEU A 299 -7.37 25.19 -6.16
CA LEU A 299 -6.46 24.23 -5.53
C LEU A 299 -5.20 24.98 -5.13
N ALA A 300 -4.94 25.04 -3.84
CA ALA A 300 -3.75 25.68 -3.30
C ALA A 300 -2.96 24.70 -2.40
N GLN A 301 -1.67 24.63 -2.60
CA GLN A 301 -0.71 23.90 -1.77
C GLN A 301 0.65 24.62 -1.82
N HIS A 302 1.52 24.33 -0.86
CA HIS A 302 2.87 24.86 -0.80
C HIS A 302 3.94 23.86 -1.29
N SER A 303 3.49 22.74 -1.85
CA SER A 303 4.31 21.66 -2.38
C SER A 303 3.98 21.37 -3.84
N ALA A 304 4.75 20.49 -4.45
CA ALA A 304 4.32 19.83 -5.68
C ALA A 304 3.03 19.03 -5.44
N ALA A 305 2.23 18.87 -6.50
CA ALA A 305 1.05 18.01 -6.48
C ALA A 305 0.93 17.21 -7.77
N ILE A 306 0.34 16.02 -7.66
CA ILE A 306 -0.14 15.23 -8.79
C ILE A 306 -1.67 15.24 -8.75
N ILE A 307 -2.28 15.66 -9.85
CA ILE A 307 -3.71 15.63 -10.07
C ILE A 307 -4.02 14.50 -11.05
N PHE A 308 -4.94 13.63 -10.67
CA PHE A 308 -5.39 12.51 -11.51
C PHE A 308 -6.89 12.60 -11.73
N CYS A 309 -7.32 12.58 -12.99
CA CYS A 309 -8.74 12.54 -13.32
C CYS A 309 -9.29 11.13 -13.09
N VAL A 310 -10.18 11.00 -12.10
CA VAL A 310 -10.82 9.72 -11.75
C VAL A 310 -12.01 9.47 -12.65
N GLU A 311 -12.84 10.50 -12.84
CA GLU A 311 -14.10 10.42 -13.58
C GLU A 311 -14.43 11.75 -14.23
N GLY A 312 -15.05 11.71 -15.42
CA GLY A 312 -15.60 12.88 -16.10
C GLY A 312 -14.54 13.66 -16.87
N CYS A 313 -14.42 14.97 -16.63
CA CYS A 313 -13.50 15.85 -17.33
C CYS A 313 -13.09 16.99 -16.40
N ALA A 314 -11.81 17.18 -16.17
CA ALA A 314 -11.25 18.24 -15.35
C ALA A 314 -10.50 19.25 -16.21
N VAL A 315 -10.80 20.53 -16.02
CA VAL A 315 -10.09 21.65 -16.67
C VAL A 315 -9.34 22.42 -15.60
N LEU A 316 -8.02 22.37 -15.66
CA LEU A 316 -7.12 23.10 -14.77
C LEU A 316 -6.62 24.35 -15.49
N LYS A 317 -6.60 25.49 -14.79
CA LYS A 317 -6.16 26.78 -15.37
C LYS A 317 -5.23 27.52 -14.43
N LYS A 318 -4.22 28.14 -15.04
CA LYS A 318 -3.39 29.15 -14.41
C LYS A 318 -3.04 30.22 -15.43
N GLN A 319 -3.49 31.46 -15.21
CA GLN A 319 -3.35 32.56 -16.16
C GLN A 319 -3.90 32.17 -17.55
N GLU A 320 -3.08 32.23 -18.59
CA GLU A 320 -3.40 31.88 -19.98
C GLU A 320 -3.25 30.34 -20.25
N GLN A 321 -2.67 29.59 -19.33
CA GLN A 321 -2.45 28.16 -19.50
C GLN A 321 -3.68 27.36 -19.04
N GLU A 322 -4.04 26.39 -19.87
CA GLU A 322 -5.16 25.48 -19.60
C GLU A 322 -4.76 24.05 -19.96
N ILE A 323 -5.10 23.12 -19.07
CA ILE A 323 -4.92 21.69 -19.28
C ILE A 323 -6.27 21.01 -19.02
N THR A 324 -6.70 20.16 -19.96
CA THR A 324 -7.87 19.31 -19.81
C THR A 324 -7.41 17.88 -19.54
N LEU A 325 -7.97 17.27 -18.49
CA LEU A 325 -7.70 15.87 -18.14
C LEU A 325 -8.98 15.04 -18.30
N HIS A 326 -8.84 13.88 -18.92
CA HIS A 326 -9.85 12.84 -19.01
C HIS A 326 -9.54 11.68 -18.05
N PRO A 327 -10.48 10.75 -17.79
CA PRO A 327 -10.25 9.64 -16.87
C PRO A 327 -8.98 8.85 -17.19
N GLY A 328 -8.13 8.67 -16.19
CA GLY A 328 -6.83 8.01 -16.32
C GLY A 328 -5.67 8.93 -16.69
N GLU A 329 -5.93 10.20 -17.01
CA GLU A 329 -4.88 11.19 -17.24
C GLU A 329 -4.51 11.92 -15.96
N SER A 330 -3.24 12.35 -15.88
CA SER A 330 -2.69 13.09 -14.75
C SER A 330 -1.88 14.31 -15.19
N CYS A 331 -1.72 15.26 -14.28
CA CYS A 331 -0.76 16.34 -14.45
C CYS A 331 0.04 16.57 -13.17
N PHE A 332 1.26 17.01 -13.34
CA PHE A 332 2.14 17.47 -12.27
C PHE A 332 2.05 18.99 -12.14
N ILE A 333 1.81 19.47 -10.92
CA ILE A 333 1.79 20.90 -10.59
C ILE A 333 2.98 21.17 -9.68
N SER A 334 3.95 21.94 -10.13
CA SER A 334 5.08 22.35 -9.29
C SER A 334 4.61 23.33 -8.20
N ALA A 335 5.34 23.42 -7.10
CA ALA A 335 5.00 24.30 -5.98
C ALA A 335 4.85 25.77 -6.42
N LYS A 336 5.72 26.25 -7.33
CA LYS A 336 5.63 27.60 -7.90
C LYS A 336 4.39 27.84 -8.78
N GLU A 337 3.81 26.77 -9.32
CA GLU A 337 2.59 26.87 -10.13
C GLU A 337 1.31 26.96 -9.31
N SER A 338 1.38 26.66 -8.03
CA SER A 338 0.24 26.83 -7.10
C SER A 338 0.02 28.33 -6.79
N PRO A 339 -1.25 28.81 -6.62
CA PRO A 339 -2.50 28.07 -6.79
C PRO A 339 -2.91 27.92 -8.26
N VAL A 340 -3.66 26.89 -8.57
CA VAL A 340 -4.35 26.69 -9.84
C VAL A 340 -5.86 26.65 -9.61
N THR A 341 -6.65 26.95 -10.63
CA THR A 341 -8.11 26.73 -10.58
C THR A 341 -8.47 25.44 -11.28
N VAL A 342 -9.49 24.74 -10.77
CA VAL A 342 -10.06 23.55 -11.39
C VAL A 342 -11.58 23.70 -11.51
N GLN A 343 -12.12 23.23 -12.63
CA GLN A 343 -13.55 23.14 -12.89
C GLN A 343 -13.84 21.91 -13.74
N GLY A 344 -15.09 21.51 -13.84
CA GLY A 344 -15.48 20.38 -14.69
C GLY A 344 -16.64 19.58 -14.17
N VAL A 345 -16.70 18.30 -14.54
CA VAL A 345 -17.70 17.33 -14.11
C VAL A 345 -17.00 16.04 -13.76
N GLY A 346 -17.45 15.36 -12.71
CA GLY A 346 -16.85 14.14 -12.20
C GLY A 346 -15.94 14.38 -10.99
N SER A 347 -14.79 13.76 -10.96
CA SER A 347 -13.89 13.83 -9.79
C SER A 347 -12.42 13.73 -10.16
N ILE A 348 -11.59 14.37 -9.33
CA ILE A 348 -10.12 14.25 -9.37
C ILE A 348 -9.58 13.78 -8.03
N ALA A 349 -8.50 13.00 -8.08
CA ALA A 349 -7.65 12.73 -6.93
C ALA A 349 -6.46 13.69 -6.92
N ARG A 350 -6.08 14.17 -5.73
CA ARG A 350 -4.91 15.04 -5.52
C ARG A 350 -3.97 14.40 -4.50
N VAL A 351 -2.70 14.29 -4.87
CA VAL A 351 -1.61 13.88 -3.99
C VAL A 351 -0.63 15.05 -3.87
N TYR A 352 -0.27 15.41 -2.65
CA TYR A 352 0.59 16.57 -2.33
C TYR A 352 1.18 16.41 -0.94
N ASN A 353 1.96 17.38 -0.45
CA ASN A 353 2.37 17.45 0.97
C ASN A 353 1.60 18.56 1.69
N ALA A 354 1.06 18.24 2.85
CA ALA A 354 0.23 19.15 3.66
C ALA A 354 1.03 19.95 4.72
N VAL A 355 2.32 20.26 4.45
CA VAL A 355 3.23 21.03 5.33
C VAL A 355 3.29 22.48 4.96
#